data_82452dc26a702be12b3880005a1aea93
#
_entry.id   82452dc26a702be12b3880005a1aea93
#
_cell.length_a   1.000
_cell.length_b   1.000
_cell.length_c   1.000
_cell.angle_alpha   90.00
_cell.angle_beta   90.00
_cell.angle_gamma   90.00
#
_symmetry.space_group_name_H-M   'P 1'
#
loop_
_entity.id
_entity.type
_entity.pdbx_description
1 polymer ?
#
loop_
_entity_poly.entity_id
_entity_poly.type
_entity_poly.pdbx_seq_one_letter_code
_entity_poly.pdbx_strand_id
1 'polypeptide(L)'
;MEYIIFSDVSIDIDMAFADKYDLKYIPMEYILDDNSFNCSRPENDEMMHQYYEKLRLKASTHTSQIVPNNYVEAFEGYIKEGKGILYISLSSGLSNTYESALLAAKMLKDDYPECEIEVVDSLGATGGMGILAESACLNREKGMSLSDNAKWLREHANNINFWFKVEDLMYLCRGGRVSATTAVVGTALKIKPILTIDSTGKLQTIDKKRGDKQAMLSLIERFDASYDPDMGNTVYVSCADCRDVAETLKTKLLEKHPDLDIKITMLSPIIGAHTGPDMLSLIYYGSKRVY
;
A
#
# COMPACT_ATOMS: atom_id res chain seq x y z
N MET A 1 27.49 5.23 4.04
CA MET A 1 26.93 6.29 3.15
C MET A 1 25.59 6.73 3.71
N GLU A 2 25.31 8.03 3.69
CA GLU A 2 23.96 8.55 3.95
C GLU A 2 23.03 8.18 2.79
N TYR A 3 21.79 7.84 3.07
CA TYR A 3 20.82 7.51 2.03
C TYR A 3 19.41 8.05 2.35
N ILE A 4 18.66 8.33 1.30
CA ILE A 4 17.30 8.86 1.37
C ILE A 4 16.31 7.71 1.12
N ILE A 5 15.21 7.70 1.89
CA ILE A 5 14.15 6.71 1.73
C ILE A 5 13.01 7.35 0.96
N PHE A 6 12.62 6.70 -0.13
CA PHE A 6 11.50 7.05 -0.97
C PHE A 6 10.43 5.96 -0.96
N SER A 7 9.20 6.37 -1.13
CA SER A 7 8.10 5.52 -1.58
C SER A 7 7.29 6.26 -2.65
N ASP A 8 6.23 5.67 -3.16
CA ASP A 8 5.24 6.37 -3.99
C ASP A 8 3.95 6.64 -3.21
N VAL A 9 3.07 7.48 -3.76
CA VAL A 9 1.85 7.91 -3.08
C VAL A 9 0.73 6.87 -3.07
N SER A 10 1.01 5.62 -3.44
CA SER A 10 0.13 4.47 -3.17
C SER A 10 0.30 3.92 -1.75
N ILE A 11 1.26 4.45 -1.01
CA ILE A 11 1.50 4.16 0.41
C ILE A 11 0.41 4.81 1.27
N ASP A 12 -0.05 4.09 2.28
CA ASP A 12 -0.77 4.68 3.42
C ASP A 12 0.14 4.55 4.65
N ILE A 13 0.48 5.67 5.26
CA ILE A 13 1.39 5.74 6.40
C ILE A 13 0.93 6.81 7.38
N ASP A 14 1.28 6.65 8.64
CA ASP A 14 1.13 7.72 9.62
C ASP A 14 1.98 8.93 9.20
N MET A 15 1.31 10.04 8.91
CA MET A 15 1.96 11.24 8.41
C MET A 15 2.91 11.88 9.42
N ALA A 16 2.61 11.78 10.72
CA ALA A 16 3.51 12.27 11.76
C ALA A 16 4.83 11.48 11.79
N PHE A 17 4.73 10.15 11.57
CA PHE A 17 5.92 9.30 11.42
C PHE A 17 6.69 9.66 10.14
N ALA A 18 6.01 9.76 9.02
CA ALA A 18 6.63 10.07 7.73
C ALA A 18 7.38 11.41 7.75
N ASP A 19 6.79 12.44 8.36
CA ASP A 19 7.41 13.76 8.53
C ASP A 19 8.65 13.70 9.46
N LYS A 20 8.54 12.99 10.58
CA LYS A 20 9.65 12.81 11.53
C LYS A 20 10.88 12.21 10.86
N TYR A 21 10.71 11.25 9.95
CA TYR A 21 11.79 10.52 9.29
C TYR A 21 12.12 11.04 7.89
N ASP A 22 11.50 12.15 7.47
CA ASP A 22 11.70 12.77 6.17
C ASP A 22 11.55 11.80 4.99
N LEU A 23 10.48 10.99 5.05
CA LEU A 23 10.14 10.07 3.96
C LEU A 23 9.74 10.86 2.72
N LYS A 24 10.35 10.56 1.58
CA LYS A 24 10.08 11.21 0.30
C LYS A 24 9.09 10.40 -0.53
N TYR A 25 8.32 11.09 -1.39
CA TYR A 25 7.30 10.47 -2.23
C TYR A 25 7.55 10.74 -3.71
N ILE A 26 7.32 9.72 -4.53
CA ILE A 26 7.20 9.89 -5.99
C ILE A 26 5.72 10.12 -6.29
N PRO A 27 5.37 11.23 -6.97
CA PRO A 27 3.99 11.52 -7.33
C PRO A 27 3.39 10.50 -8.29
N MET A 28 2.08 10.30 -8.20
CA MET A 28 1.30 9.51 -9.15
C MET A 28 0.10 10.31 -9.64
N GLU A 29 -0.30 10.03 -10.87
CA GLU A 29 -1.47 10.64 -11.49
C GLU A 29 -2.69 9.73 -11.35
N TYR A 30 -3.85 10.34 -11.06
CA TYR A 30 -5.15 9.71 -11.22
C TYR A 30 -6.07 10.60 -12.06
N ILE A 31 -7.01 9.96 -12.73
CA ILE A 31 -8.01 10.60 -13.55
C ILE A 31 -9.38 10.36 -12.93
N LEU A 32 -10.17 11.42 -12.84
CA LEU A 32 -11.52 11.40 -12.31
C LEU A 32 -12.43 12.22 -13.25
N ASP A 33 -13.39 11.57 -13.92
CA ASP A 33 -14.28 12.18 -14.91
C ASP A 33 -13.52 13.04 -15.95
N ASP A 34 -12.54 12.43 -16.62
CA ASP A 34 -11.69 13.06 -17.65
C ASP A 34 -10.77 14.19 -17.14
N ASN A 35 -10.75 14.50 -15.87
CA ASN A 35 -9.80 15.45 -15.27
C ASN A 35 -8.62 14.70 -14.66
N SER A 36 -7.41 15.15 -14.99
CA SER A 36 -6.18 14.64 -14.43
C SER A 36 -5.81 15.38 -13.15
N PHE A 37 -5.37 14.63 -12.15
CA PHE A 37 -4.91 15.11 -10.85
C PHE A 37 -3.57 14.47 -10.51
N ASN A 38 -2.65 15.27 -10.02
CA ASN A 38 -1.35 14.79 -9.54
C ASN A 38 -1.38 14.68 -8.02
N CYS A 39 -1.31 13.44 -7.50
CA CYS A 39 -1.15 13.18 -6.09
C CYS A 39 0.36 13.19 -5.77
N SER A 40 0.83 14.17 -5.03
CA SER A 40 2.24 14.33 -4.66
C SER A 40 2.56 13.92 -3.22
N ARG A 41 1.53 13.80 -2.40
CA ARG A 41 1.59 13.36 -0.99
C ARG A 41 0.24 12.72 -0.65
N PRO A 42 0.16 11.81 0.34
CA PRO A 42 -1.12 11.35 0.86
C PRO A 42 -2.05 12.52 1.19
N GLU A 43 -3.27 12.50 0.65
CA GLU A 43 -4.22 13.61 0.74
C GLU A 43 -4.89 13.63 2.12
N ASN A 44 -5.50 14.77 2.47
CA ASN A 44 -6.24 14.87 3.72
C ASN A 44 -7.63 14.22 3.63
N ASP A 45 -8.21 13.89 4.79
CA ASP A 45 -9.47 13.16 4.89
C ASP A 45 -10.64 13.86 4.17
N GLU A 46 -10.70 15.20 4.16
CA GLU A 46 -11.77 15.97 3.48
C GLU A 46 -11.71 15.81 1.96
N MET A 47 -10.51 15.94 1.36
CA MET A 47 -10.34 15.75 -0.08
C MET A 47 -10.67 14.30 -0.48
N MET A 48 -10.28 13.33 0.34
CA MET A 48 -10.59 11.93 0.13
C MET A 48 -12.09 11.64 0.23
N HIS A 49 -12.78 12.24 1.20
CA HIS A 49 -14.22 12.13 1.30
C HIS A 49 -14.92 12.60 0.01
N GLN A 50 -14.56 13.79 -0.49
CA GLN A 50 -15.12 14.32 -1.75
C GLN A 50 -14.81 13.41 -2.96
N TYR A 51 -13.63 12.81 -3.02
CA TYR A 51 -13.27 11.84 -4.04
C TYR A 51 -14.18 10.60 -3.99
N TYR A 52 -14.35 9.98 -2.82
CA TYR A 52 -15.18 8.78 -2.67
C TYR A 52 -16.67 9.04 -2.87
N GLU A 53 -17.17 10.23 -2.51
CA GLU A 53 -18.55 10.62 -2.85
C GLU A 53 -18.80 10.63 -4.36
N LYS A 54 -17.85 11.16 -5.15
CA LYS A 54 -17.96 11.09 -6.62
C LYS A 54 -17.97 9.64 -7.12
N LEU A 55 -17.15 8.75 -6.54
CA LEU A 55 -17.18 7.33 -6.89
C LEU A 55 -18.50 6.65 -6.55
N ARG A 56 -19.15 7.00 -5.43
CA ARG A 56 -20.51 6.52 -5.09
C ARG A 56 -21.54 6.98 -6.13
N LEU A 57 -21.35 8.16 -6.70
CA LEU A 57 -22.15 8.69 -7.82
C LEU A 57 -21.74 8.12 -9.19
N LYS A 58 -20.86 7.11 -9.22
CA LYS A 58 -20.40 6.40 -10.44
C LYS A 58 -19.48 7.20 -11.34
N ALA A 59 -18.78 8.19 -10.79
CA ALA A 59 -17.69 8.84 -11.51
C ALA A 59 -16.68 7.80 -12.04
N SER A 60 -16.16 8.05 -13.24
CA SER A 60 -15.10 7.22 -13.81
C SER A 60 -13.76 7.55 -13.18
N THR A 61 -12.92 6.53 -12.94
CA THR A 61 -11.59 6.77 -12.38
C THR A 61 -10.61 5.71 -12.88
N HIS A 62 -9.37 6.13 -13.10
CA HIS A 62 -8.23 5.26 -13.39
C HIS A 62 -6.92 5.95 -13.01
N THR A 63 -5.82 5.21 -13.02
CA THR A 63 -4.50 5.70 -12.62
C THR A 63 -3.47 5.41 -13.69
N SER A 64 -2.40 6.23 -13.72
CA SER A 64 -1.23 6.01 -14.56
C SER A 64 -0.07 5.47 -13.72
N GLN A 65 0.75 4.58 -14.32
CA GLN A 65 2.00 4.18 -13.70
C GLN A 65 3.01 5.33 -13.69
N ILE A 66 3.96 5.31 -12.75
CA ILE A 66 5.08 6.23 -12.75
C ILE A 66 6.03 5.85 -13.90
N VAL A 67 6.44 6.83 -14.70
CA VAL A 67 7.40 6.62 -15.79
C VAL A 67 8.84 6.80 -15.32
N PRO A 68 9.86 6.17 -15.98
CA PRO A 68 11.24 6.21 -15.50
C PRO A 68 11.81 7.60 -15.26
N ASN A 69 11.48 8.58 -16.12
CA ASN A 69 12.00 9.95 -15.98
C ASN A 69 11.59 10.63 -14.65
N ASN A 70 10.40 10.33 -14.11
CA ASN A 70 9.98 10.88 -12.82
C ASN A 70 10.90 10.45 -11.68
N TYR A 71 11.41 9.22 -11.73
CA TYR A 71 12.40 8.72 -10.77
C TYR A 71 13.76 9.36 -10.96
N VAL A 72 14.21 9.51 -12.23
CA VAL A 72 15.47 10.18 -12.53
C VAL A 72 15.45 11.60 -11.95
N GLU A 73 14.42 12.39 -12.24
CA GLU A 73 14.24 13.73 -11.71
C GLU A 73 14.23 13.80 -10.18
N ALA A 74 13.57 12.82 -9.53
CA ALA A 74 13.47 12.78 -8.07
C ALA A 74 14.78 12.37 -7.38
N PHE A 75 15.57 11.47 -7.99
CA PHE A 75 16.75 10.89 -7.36
C PHE A 75 18.05 11.63 -7.68
N GLU A 76 18.16 12.21 -8.88
CA GLU A 76 19.39 12.78 -9.42
C GLU A 76 20.02 13.84 -8.50
N GLY A 77 19.20 14.70 -7.90
CA GLY A 77 19.69 15.73 -6.98
C GLY A 77 20.42 15.15 -5.77
N TYR A 78 19.88 14.11 -5.16
CA TYR A 78 20.49 13.44 -4.01
C TYR A 78 21.74 12.64 -4.40
N ILE A 79 21.73 12.03 -5.58
CA ILE A 79 22.89 11.31 -6.13
C ILE A 79 24.07 12.27 -6.34
N LYS A 80 23.82 13.47 -6.88
CA LYS A 80 24.83 14.54 -7.06
C LYS A 80 25.40 15.03 -5.71
N GLU A 81 24.62 14.91 -4.63
CA GLU A 81 25.08 15.19 -3.25
C GLU A 81 25.85 14.01 -2.62
N GLY A 82 26.04 12.91 -3.35
CA GLY A 82 26.71 11.71 -2.84
C GLY A 82 25.86 10.85 -1.90
N LYS A 83 24.53 10.97 -1.93
CA LYS A 83 23.60 10.18 -1.12
C LYS A 83 23.09 8.96 -1.89
N GLY A 84 22.93 7.83 -1.18
CA GLY A 84 22.26 6.65 -1.72
C GLY A 84 20.74 6.81 -1.74
N ILE A 85 20.06 5.96 -2.48
CA ILE A 85 18.58 5.93 -2.59
C ILE A 85 18.05 4.55 -2.20
N LEU A 86 17.11 4.51 -1.28
CA LEU A 86 16.27 3.34 -0.99
C LEU A 86 14.83 3.66 -1.41
N TYR A 87 14.34 3.01 -2.45
CA TYR A 87 12.97 3.18 -2.91
C TYR A 87 12.13 1.93 -2.63
N ILE A 88 11.01 2.09 -1.94
CA ILE A 88 10.02 1.06 -1.63
C ILE A 88 8.84 1.24 -2.57
N SER A 89 8.71 0.34 -3.53
CA SER A 89 7.73 0.40 -4.61
C SER A 89 6.43 -0.30 -4.28
N LEU A 90 5.31 0.20 -4.84
CA LEU A 90 4.10 -0.59 -5.03
C LEU A 90 4.43 -1.94 -5.68
N SER A 91 3.73 -3.00 -5.27
CA SER A 91 3.95 -4.35 -5.76
C SER A 91 4.05 -4.45 -7.29
N SER A 92 5.06 -5.17 -7.77
CA SER A 92 5.22 -5.55 -9.18
C SER A 92 4.05 -6.41 -9.70
N GLY A 93 3.35 -7.11 -8.82
CA GLY A 93 2.13 -7.85 -9.14
C GLY A 93 0.89 -6.98 -9.41
N LEU A 94 0.94 -5.68 -9.06
CA LEU A 94 -0.17 -4.73 -9.19
C LEU A 94 0.08 -3.62 -10.21
N SER A 95 1.34 -3.25 -10.45
CA SER A 95 1.71 -2.13 -11.32
C SER A 95 3.11 -2.33 -11.91
N ASN A 96 3.34 -1.79 -13.11
CA ASN A 96 4.70 -1.72 -13.70
C ASN A 96 5.56 -0.60 -13.08
N THR A 97 5.10 0.06 -12.03
CA THR A 97 5.82 1.11 -11.29
C THR A 97 7.19 0.61 -10.80
N TYR A 98 7.27 -0.62 -10.31
CA TYR A 98 8.53 -1.27 -9.92
C TYR A 98 9.52 -1.40 -11.06
N GLU A 99 9.09 -1.90 -12.21
CA GLU A 99 9.95 -2.05 -13.42
C GLU A 99 10.43 -0.69 -13.94
N SER A 100 9.58 0.34 -13.88
CA SER A 100 9.95 1.72 -14.23
C SER A 100 11.07 2.25 -13.32
N ALA A 101 10.99 1.97 -12.02
CA ALA A 101 12.02 2.37 -11.05
C ALA A 101 13.35 1.64 -11.29
N LEU A 102 13.32 0.34 -11.62
CA LEU A 102 14.52 -0.42 -11.98
C LEU A 102 15.19 0.15 -13.24
N LEU A 103 14.38 0.52 -14.25
CA LEU A 103 14.91 1.16 -15.46
C LEU A 103 15.56 2.52 -15.15
N ALA A 104 14.91 3.35 -14.32
CA ALA A 104 15.47 4.63 -13.90
C ALA A 104 16.78 4.46 -13.11
N ALA A 105 16.85 3.48 -12.21
CA ALA A 105 18.07 3.16 -11.46
C ALA A 105 19.21 2.77 -12.40
N LYS A 106 18.92 2.02 -13.47
CA LYS A 106 19.91 1.71 -14.51
C LYS A 106 20.38 2.96 -15.26
N MET A 107 19.45 3.82 -15.71
CA MET A 107 19.79 5.06 -16.42
C MET A 107 20.70 5.95 -15.55
N LEU A 108 20.34 6.12 -14.26
CA LEU A 108 21.15 6.90 -13.33
C LEU A 108 22.54 6.27 -13.09
N LYS A 109 22.63 4.96 -13.08
CA LYS A 109 23.93 4.27 -12.91
C LYS A 109 24.82 4.39 -14.15
N ASP A 110 24.24 4.50 -15.34
CA ASP A 110 25.00 4.77 -16.59
C ASP A 110 25.60 6.21 -16.55
N ASP A 111 24.89 7.20 -15.97
CA ASP A 111 25.35 8.57 -15.85
C ASP A 111 26.22 8.81 -14.59
N TYR A 112 25.96 8.09 -13.51
CA TYR A 112 26.63 8.17 -12.21
C TYR A 112 27.06 6.77 -11.73
N PRO A 113 28.17 6.20 -12.24
CA PRO A 113 28.55 4.79 -11.99
C PRO A 113 28.72 4.42 -10.50
N GLU A 114 29.10 5.40 -9.66
CA GLU A 114 29.31 5.18 -8.22
C GLU A 114 28.04 5.35 -7.37
N CYS A 115 26.88 5.66 -7.98
CA CYS A 115 25.66 5.84 -7.22
C CYS A 115 25.15 4.49 -6.67
N GLU A 116 24.61 4.56 -5.45
CA GLU A 116 23.95 3.41 -4.81
C GLU A 116 22.45 3.62 -4.81
N ILE A 117 21.72 2.79 -5.55
CA ILE A 117 20.26 2.82 -5.62
C ILE A 117 19.75 1.41 -5.38
N GLU A 118 18.93 1.26 -4.37
CA GLU A 118 18.19 0.03 -4.05
C GLU A 118 16.70 0.23 -4.27
N VAL A 119 16.13 -0.58 -5.16
CA VAL A 119 14.70 -0.64 -5.42
C VAL A 119 14.15 -1.91 -4.78
N VAL A 120 13.19 -1.75 -3.87
CA VAL A 120 12.57 -2.86 -3.14
C VAL A 120 11.13 -3.02 -3.62
N ASP A 121 10.78 -4.19 -4.13
CA ASP A 121 9.40 -4.58 -4.35
C ASP A 121 8.74 -4.87 -3.00
N SER A 122 7.73 -4.09 -2.63
CA SER A 122 7.02 -4.31 -1.37
C SER A 122 6.17 -5.58 -1.38
N LEU A 123 5.90 -6.16 -2.55
CA LEU A 123 4.92 -7.23 -2.75
C LEU A 123 3.56 -6.89 -2.10
N GLY A 124 3.25 -5.61 -1.98
CA GLY A 124 2.10 -5.07 -1.27
C GLY A 124 1.66 -3.70 -1.78
N ALA A 125 0.79 -3.07 -1.02
CA ALA A 125 0.24 -1.74 -1.26
C ALA A 125 -0.15 -1.09 0.08
N THR A 126 -0.54 0.17 0.05
CA THR A 126 -1.19 0.86 1.17
C THR A 126 -0.40 0.79 2.49
N GLY A 127 -1.05 0.46 3.61
CA GLY A 127 -0.42 0.30 4.93
C GLY A 127 0.69 -0.76 4.98
N GLY A 128 0.71 -1.73 4.03
CA GLY A 128 1.82 -2.69 3.96
C GLY A 128 3.12 -2.05 3.48
N MET A 129 3.04 -1.12 2.54
CA MET A 129 4.18 -0.26 2.20
C MET A 129 4.54 0.66 3.38
N GLY A 130 3.53 1.13 4.13
CA GLY A 130 3.71 1.90 5.37
C GLY A 130 4.56 1.15 6.39
N ILE A 131 4.21 -0.09 6.70
CA ILE A 131 4.96 -0.96 7.62
C ILE A 131 6.42 -1.15 7.16
N LEU A 132 6.64 -1.40 5.85
CA LEU A 132 8.01 -1.52 5.31
C LEU A 132 8.78 -0.21 5.39
N ALA A 133 8.14 0.92 5.09
CA ALA A 133 8.77 2.24 5.15
C ALA A 133 9.13 2.63 6.60
N GLU A 134 8.25 2.34 7.57
CA GLU A 134 8.55 2.50 8.99
C GLU A 134 9.76 1.66 9.40
N SER A 135 9.78 0.40 9.01
CA SER A 135 10.91 -0.51 9.28
C SER A 135 12.20 0.01 8.65
N ALA A 136 12.14 0.50 7.39
CA ALA A 136 13.29 1.08 6.71
C ALA A 136 13.86 2.31 7.43
N CYS A 137 12.98 3.20 7.89
CA CYS A 137 13.36 4.40 8.64
C CYS A 137 14.01 4.04 9.98
N LEU A 138 13.42 3.13 10.73
CA LEU A 138 13.96 2.66 12.02
C LEU A 138 15.28 1.91 11.86
N ASN A 139 15.44 1.12 10.81
CA ASN A 139 16.70 0.45 10.48
C ASN A 139 17.79 1.46 10.14
N ARG A 140 17.47 2.51 9.36
CA ARG A 140 18.41 3.61 9.07
C ARG A 140 18.82 4.34 10.35
N GLU A 141 17.88 4.63 11.24
CA GLU A 141 18.16 5.27 12.54
C GLU A 141 19.11 4.44 13.41
N LYS A 142 19.01 3.10 13.33
CA LYS A 142 19.94 2.16 14.00
C LYS A 142 21.30 2.02 13.30
N GLY A 143 21.53 2.74 12.21
CA GLY A 143 22.80 2.75 11.47
C GLY A 143 22.94 1.62 10.45
N MET A 144 21.85 0.96 10.05
CA MET A 144 21.89 -0.08 9.02
C MET A 144 22.31 0.52 7.67
N SER A 145 23.19 -0.15 6.94
CA SER A 145 23.60 0.27 5.60
C SER A 145 22.44 0.22 4.60
N LEU A 146 22.55 0.94 3.48
CA LEU A 146 21.56 0.94 2.41
C LEU A 146 21.28 -0.50 1.90
N SER A 147 22.32 -1.25 1.57
CA SER A 147 22.19 -2.61 1.02
C SER A 147 21.63 -3.59 2.05
N ASP A 148 22.07 -3.50 3.32
CA ASP A 148 21.55 -4.38 4.38
C ASP A 148 20.06 -4.08 4.67
N ASN A 149 19.68 -2.79 4.68
CA ASN A 149 18.30 -2.40 4.87
C ASN A 149 17.41 -2.90 3.72
N ALA A 150 17.82 -2.69 2.47
CA ALA A 150 17.11 -3.21 1.31
C ALA A 150 16.97 -4.74 1.34
N LYS A 151 18.02 -5.45 1.73
CA LYS A 151 18.00 -6.91 1.91
C LYS A 151 16.99 -7.30 2.99
N TRP A 152 17.03 -6.64 4.14
CA TRP A 152 16.12 -6.91 5.25
C TRP A 152 14.67 -6.72 4.80
N LEU A 153 14.35 -5.63 4.09
CA LEU A 153 12.99 -5.38 3.59
C LEU A 153 12.50 -6.48 2.63
N ARG A 154 13.35 -6.92 1.70
CA ARG A 154 13.01 -8.02 0.76
C ARG A 154 12.73 -9.33 1.50
N GLU A 155 13.49 -9.64 2.54
CA GLU A 155 13.30 -10.85 3.35
C GLU A 155 12.01 -10.82 4.16
N HIS A 156 11.51 -9.64 4.55
CA HIS A 156 10.35 -9.45 5.41
C HIS A 156 9.07 -9.02 4.68
N ALA A 157 9.14 -8.66 3.40
CA ALA A 157 7.97 -8.25 2.62
C ALA A 157 6.85 -9.30 2.64
N ASN A 158 7.19 -10.59 2.57
CA ASN A 158 6.23 -11.70 2.63
C ASN A 158 5.72 -12.02 4.05
N ASN A 159 6.21 -11.35 5.07
CA ASN A 159 5.66 -11.43 6.43
C ASN A 159 4.54 -10.41 6.68
N ILE A 160 4.28 -9.48 5.75
CA ILE A 160 3.17 -8.54 5.85
C ILE A 160 1.93 -9.20 5.29
N ASN A 161 0.91 -9.37 6.11
CA ASN A 161 -0.36 -9.97 5.75
C ASN A 161 -1.39 -8.88 5.40
N PHE A 162 -2.21 -9.15 4.40
CA PHE A 162 -3.25 -8.25 3.87
C PHE A 162 -4.58 -8.99 3.83
N TRP A 163 -5.54 -8.56 4.62
CA TRP A 163 -6.92 -9.05 4.55
C TRP A 163 -7.85 -7.87 4.34
N PHE A 164 -8.65 -7.91 3.27
CA PHE A 164 -9.52 -6.79 2.99
C PHE A 164 -10.84 -7.23 2.35
N LYS A 165 -11.87 -6.41 2.56
CA LYS A 165 -13.16 -6.53 1.89
C LYS A 165 -13.34 -5.37 0.92
N VAL A 166 -14.02 -5.61 -0.21
CA VAL A 166 -14.53 -4.56 -1.10
C VAL A 166 -16.04 -4.65 -1.23
N GLU A 167 -16.67 -3.54 -1.62
CA GLU A 167 -18.11 -3.53 -1.91
C GLU A 167 -18.43 -4.10 -3.29
N ASP A 168 -17.57 -3.78 -4.27
CA ASP A 168 -17.77 -4.13 -5.66
C ASP A 168 -16.45 -4.53 -6.33
N LEU A 169 -16.31 -5.80 -6.70
CA LEU A 169 -15.15 -6.32 -7.44
C LEU A 169 -14.97 -5.67 -8.83
N MET A 170 -16.02 -5.01 -9.35
CA MET A 170 -15.95 -4.38 -10.67
C MET A 170 -14.92 -3.25 -10.73
N TYR A 171 -14.60 -2.58 -9.62
CA TYR A 171 -13.51 -1.61 -9.57
C TYR A 171 -12.16 -2.28 -9.86
N LEU A 172 -11.87 -3.38 -9.18
CA LEU A 172 -10.63 -4.17 -9.38
C LEU A 172 -10.58 -4.80 -10.78
N CYS A 173 -11.73 -5.24 -11.30
CA CYS A 173 -11.83 -5.81 -12.64
C CYS A 173 -11.58 -4.77 -13.73
N ARG A 174 -12.21 -3.58 -13.65
CA ARG A 174 -11.98 -2.47 -14.58
C ARG A 174 -10.53 -2.01 -14.56
N GLY A 175 -9.92 -2.01 -13.38
CA GLY A 175 -8.49 -1.75 -13.22
C GLY A 175 -7.58 -2.87 -13.74
N GLY A 176 -8.11 -4.05 -14.08
CA GLY A 176 -7.32 -5.21 -14.52
C GLY A 176 -6.56 -5.94 -13.40
N ARG A 177 -6.85 -5.70 -12.12
CA ARG A 177 -6.18 -6.33 -10.96
C ARG A 177 -6.84 -7.61 -10.50
N VAL A 178 -8.07 -7.87 -10.94
CA VAL A 178 -8.72 -9.20 -10.87
C VAL A 178 -9.35 -9.54 -12.23
N SER A 179 -9.52 -10.83 -12.50
CA SER A 179 -10.12 -11.27 -13.77
C SER A 179 -11.62 -11.00 -13.82
N ALA A 180 -12.18 -10.83 -15.04
CA ALA A 180 -13.61 -10.65 -15.23
C ALA A 180 -14.43 -11.83 -14.69
N THR A 181 -13.91 -13.06 -14.79
CA THR A 181 -14.55 -14.26 -14.24
C THR A 181 -14.66 -14.22 -12.71
N THR A 182 -13.69 -13.62 -12.03
CA THR A 182 -13.72 -13.40 -10.58
C THR A 182 -14.78 -12.36 -10.21
N ALA A 183 -14.94 -11.30 -10.99
CA ALA A 183 -15.86 -10.20 -10.72
C ALA A 183 -17.35 -10.59 -10.86
N VAL A 184 -17.70 -11.42 -11.85
CA VAL A 184 -19.11 -11.87 -12.09
C VAL A 184 -19.72 -12.56 -10.87
N VAL A 185 -18.94 -13.23 -10.06
CA VAL A 185 -19.42 -13.94 -8.87
C VAL A 185 -19.78 -12.99 -7.70
N GLY A 186 -19.40 -11.71 -7.77
CA GLY A 186 -19.59 -10.73 -6.70
C GLY A 186 -20.87 -9.89 -6.76
N THR A 187 -21.71 -10.03 -7.79
CA THR A 187 -22.89 -9.16 -8.01
C THR A 187 -24.13 -9.51 -7.19
N ALA A 188 -24.09 -10.56 -6.36
CA ALA A 188 -25.21 -10.92 -5.49
C ALA A 188 -25.37 -9.92 -4.34
N LEU A 189 -26.60 -9.49 -4.09
CA LEU A 189 -26.96 -8.48 -3.07
C LEU A 189 -26.35 -8.82 -1.68
N LYS A 190 -25.61 -7.87 -1.09
CA LYS A 190 -24.97 -7.98 0.23
C LYS A 190 -23.83 -9.01 0.33
N ILE A 191 -23.31 -9.54 -0.77
CA ILE A 191 -22.08 -10.36 -0.73
C ILE A 191 -20.86 -9.45 -0.70
N LYS A 192 -19.99 -9.68 0.28
CA LYS A 192 -18.72 -8.96 0.47
C LYS A 192 -17.57 -9.91 0.12
N PRO A 193 -16.89 -9.69 -0.99
CA PRO A 193 -15.66 -10.43 -1.30
C PRO A 193 -14.57 -10.16 -0.26
N ILE A 194 -13.87 -11.22 0.14
CA ILE A 194 -12.67 -11.14 0.98
C ILE A 194 -11.47 -11.47 0.10
N LEU A 195 -10.49 -10.59 0.14
CA LEU A 195 -9.29 -10.68 -0.67
C LEU A 195 -8.03 -10.64 0.19
N THR A 196 -6.94 -11.09 -0.43
CA THR A 196 -5.57 -10.95 0.09
C THR A 196 -4.63 -10.55 -1.04
N ILE A 197 -3.40 -10.20 -0.70
CA ILE A 197 -2.27 -10.13 -1.63
C ILE A 197 -1.44 -11.40 -1.40
N ASP A 198 -1.19 -12.17 -2.46
CA ASP A 198 -0.41 -13.41 -2.37
C ASP A 198 1.10 -13.18 -2.25
N SER A 199 1.86 -14.25 -2.11
CA SER A 199 3.33 -14.20 -1.98
C SER A 199 4.06 -13.65 -3.21
N THR A 200 3.37 -13.51 -4.35
CA THR A 200 3.88 -12.88 -5.57
C THR A 200 3.41 -11.43 -5.73
N GLY A 201 2.75 -10.87 -4.73
CA GLY A 201 2.26 -9.50 -4.73
C GLY A 201 0.98 -9.27 -5.55
N LYS A 202 0.23 -10.33 -5.92
CA LYS A 202 -1.01 -10.27 -6.70
C LYS A 202 -2.24 -10.42 -5.83
N LEU A 203 -3.36 -9.83 -6.29
CA LEU A 203 -4.63 -9.97 -5.59
C LEU A 203 -5.24 -11.36 -5.78
N GLN A 204 -5.71 -11.93 -4.68
CA GLN A 204 -6.47 -13.17 -4.65
C GLN A 204 -7.82 -12.97 -3.93
N THR A 205 -8.92 -13.39 -4.57
CA THR A 205 -10.22 -13.49 -3.90
C THR A 205 -10.28 -14.85 -3.23
N ILE A 206 -10.35 -14.87 -1.90
CA ILE A 206 -10.19 -16.09 -1.09
C ILE A 206 -11.48 -16.54 -0.42
N ASP A 207 -12.46 -15.64 -0.27
CA ASP A 207 -13.71 -15.95 0.42
C ASP A 207 -14.82 -14.94 0.03
N LYS A 208 -16.05 -15.22 0.47
CA LYS A 208 -17.22 -14.35 0.32
C LYS A 208 -18.07 -14.43 1.57
N LYS A 209 -18.38 -13.28 2.13
CA LYS A 209 -19.22 -13.18 3.34
C LYS A 209 -20.53 -12.43 3.03
N ARG A 210 -21.57 -12.74 3.77
CA ARG A 210 -22.86 -12.04 3.63
C ARG A 210 -22.97 -10.93 4.67
N GLY A 211 -22.90 -9.68 4.21
CA GLY A 211 -22.99 -8.46 5.03
C GLY A 211 -21.68 -8.10 5.75
N ASP A 212 -21.60 -6.83 6.17
CA ASP A 212 -20.37 -6.22 6.69
C ASP A 212 -19.91 -6.85 8.01
N LYS A 213 -20.85 -7.23 8.89
CA LYS A 213 -20.52 -7.89 10.15
C LYS A 213 -19.74 -9.19 9.94
N GLN A 214 -20.21 -10.05 9.02
CA GLN A 214 -19.53 -11.33 8.74
C GLN A 214 -18.20 -11.11 8.00
N ALA A 215 -18.14 -10.11 7.13
CA ALA A 215 -16.88 -9.74 6.48
C ALA A 215 -15.84 -9.28 7.52
N MET A 216 -16.21 -8.37 8.40
CA MET A 216 -15.32 -7.88 9.48
C MET A 216 -14.83 -9.03 10.41
N LEU A 217 -15.74 -9.91 10.84
CA LEU A 217 -15.36 -11.08 11.65
C LEU A 217 -14.36 -11.97 10.91
N SER A 218 -14.55 -12.17 9.61
CA SER A 218 -13.60 -12.96 8.82
C SER A 218 -12.21 -12.32 8.72
N LEU A 219 -12.10 -10.98 8.73
CA LEU A 219 -10.81 -10.31 8.79
C LEU A 219 -10.12 -10.54 10.13
N ILE A 220 -10.88 -10.46 11.23
CA ILE A 220 -10.37 -10.69 12.59
C ILE A 220 -9.92 -12.15 12.78
N GLU A 221 -10.72 -13.13 12.33
CA GLU A 221 -10.36 -14.55 12.38
C GLU A 221 -9.03 -14.84 11.67
N ARG A 222 -8.80 -14.19 10.53
CA ARG A 222 -7.55 -14.32 9.77
C ARG A 222 -6.37 -13.65 10.45
N PHE A 223 -6.62 -12.51 11.09
CA PHE A 223 -5.64 -11.85 11.94
C PHE A 223 -5.22 -12.79 13.08
N ASP A 224 -6.16 -13.29 13.86
CA ASP A 224 -5.91 -14.19 14.98
C ASP A 224 -5.12 -15.46 14.56
N ALA A 225 -5.31 -15.91 13.32
CA ALA A 225 -4.66 -17.12 12.78
C ALA A 225 -3.22 -16.91 12.30
N SER A 226 -2.81 -15.66 11.97
CA SER A 226 -1.51 -15.42 11.35
C SER A 226 -0.70 -14.27 11.97
N TYR A 227 -1.27 -13.53 12.92
CA TYR A 227 -0.55 -12.48 13.64
C TYR A 227 0.61 -13.08 14.46
N ASP A 228 1.76 -12.44 14.37
CA ASP A 228 2.97 -12.82 15.08
C ASP A 228 3.47 -11.62 15.91
N PRO A 229 3.26 -11.63 17.25
CA PRO A 229 3.65 -10.51 18.10
C PRO A 229 5.16 -10.31 18.17
N ASP A 230 5.97 -11.32 17.89
CA ASP A 230 7.43 -11.21 17.88
C ASP A 230 7.93 -10.39 16.68
N MET A 231 7.13 -10.24 15.62
CA MET A 231 7.43 -9.43 14.46
C MET A 231 7.06 -7.95 14.63
N GLY A 232 6.28 -7.62 15.65
CA GLY A 232 5.84 -6.25 15.97
C GLY A 232 4.34 -6.16 16.22
N ASN A 233 3.91 -5.01 16.73
CA ASN A 233 2.51 -4.76 17.10
C ASN A 233 1.82 -3.67 16.28
N THR A 234 2.49 -3.14 15.26
CA THR A 234 1.91 -2.14 14.36
C THR A 234 0.91 -2.78 13.40
N VAL A 235 -0.29 -2.26 13.39
CA VAL A 235 -1.40 -2.68 12.53
C VAL A 235 -1.96 -1.49 11.78
N TYR A 236 -2.08 -1.59 10.46
CA TYR A 236 -2.78 -0.62 9.65
C TYR A 236 -4.20 -1.10 9.34
N VAL A 237 -5.17 -0.25 9.62
CA VAL A 237 -6.55 -0.37 9.16
C VAL A 237 -6.76 0.73 8.13
N SER A 238 -6.57 0.40 6.84
CA SER A 238 -6.81 1.36 5.77
C SER A 238 -8.25 1.24 5.29
N CYS A 239 -8.93 2.36 5.11
CA CYS A 239 -10.34 2.41 4.72
C CYS A 239 -10.59 3.42 3.59
N ALA A 240 -11.57 3.10 2.74
CA ALA A 240 -12.01 3.95 1.64
C ALA A 240 -13.29 4.71 2.07
N ASP A 241 -13.12 5.77 2.85
CA ASP A 241 -14.20 6.64 3.35
C ASP A 241 -15.28 5.91 4.18
N CYS A 242 -14.81 4.99 5.05
CA CYS A 242 -15.68 4.27 6.01
C CYS A 242 -15.01 4.21 7.40
N ARG A 243 -14.62 5.37 7.92
CA ARG A 243 -13.84 5.51 9.15
C ARG A 243 -14.54 4.93 10.38
N ASP A 244 -15.85 5.06 10.50
CA ASP A 244 -16.67 4.50 11.56
C ASP A 244 -16.59 2.96 11.60
N VAL A 245 -16.54 2.31 10.43
CA VAL A 245 -16.35 0.88 10.30
C VAL A 245 -14.92 0.48 10.69
N ALA A 246 -13.93 1.29 10.32
CA ALA A 246 -12.53 1.09 10.70
C ALA A 246 -12.33 1.22 12.23
N GLU A 247 -12.95 2.21 12.87
CA GLU A 247 -12.93 2.37 14.34
C GLU A 247 -13.62 1.19 15.05
N THR A 248 -14.68 0.65 14.47
CA THR A 248 -15.34 -0.57 15.00
C THR A 248 -14.41 -1.76 14.92
N LEU A 249 -13.68 -1.94 13.81
CA LEU A 249 -12.68 -3.00 13.65
C LEU A 249 -11.55 -2.84 14.67
N LYS A 250 -11.01 -1.64 14.82
CA LYS A 250 -9.97 -1.29 15.80
C LYS A 250 -10.41 -1.66 17.23
N THR A 251 -11.61 -1.26 17.64
CA THR A 251 -12.15 -1.57 18.97
C THR A 251 -12.17 -3.07 19.22
N LYS A 252 -12.68 -3.85 18.26
CA LYS A 252 -12.76 -5.32 18.37
C LYS A 252 -11.40 -6.01 18.44
N LEU A 253 -10.41 -5.48 17.72
CA LEU A 253 -9.04 -6.00 17.81
C LEU A 253 -8.42 -5.71 19.18
N LEU A 254 -8.58 -4.49 19.70
CA LEU A 254 -8.06 -4.10 21.01
C LEU A 254 -8.73 -4.84 22.19
N GLU A 255 -9.98 -5.30 22.06
CA GLU A 255 -10.62 -6.18 23.04
C GLU A 255 -9.86 -7.49 23.25
N LYS A 256 -9.20 -8.01 22.21
CA LYS A 256 -8.44 -9.28 22.25
C LYS A 256 -6.94 -9.06 22.37
N HIS A 257 -6.43 -8.00 21.77
CA HIS A 257 -5.01 -7.68 21.63
C HIS A 257 -4.76 -6.24 22.07
N PRO A 258 -4.77 -5.94 23.36
CA PRO A 258 -4.74 -4.55 23.89
C PRO A 258 -3.42 -3.82 23.62
N ASP A 259 -2.34 -4.53 23.31
CA ASP A 259 -1.01 -3.97 23.08
C ASP A 259 -0.75 -3.57 21.59
N LEU A 260 -1.75 -3.73 20.71
CA LEU A 260 -1.61 -3.35 19.31
C LEU A 260 -1.54 -1.82 19.14
N ASP A 261 -0.60 -1.38 18.33
CA ASP A 261 -0.53 0.00 17.80
C ASP A 261 -1.32 0.08 16.49
N ILE A 262 -2.62 0.39 16.58
CA ILE A 262 -3.51 0.41 15.43
C ILE A 262 -3.63 1.81 14.85
N LYS A 263 -3.17 1.95 13.60
CA LYS A 263 -3.22 3.19 12.79
C LYS A 263 -4.35 3.07 11.77
N ILE A 264 -5.29 4.03 11.80
CA ILE A 264 -6.36 4.12 10.81
C ILE A 264 -5.94 5.14 9.76
N THR A 265 -5.91 4.72 8.50
CA THR A 265 -5.56 5.56 7.35
C THR A 265 -6.68 5.59 6.32
N MET A 266 -6.82 6.71 5.62
CA MET A 266 -7.69 6.83 4.45
C MET A 266 -6.90 6.39 3.21
N LEU A 267 -7.49 5.50 2.39
CA LEU A 267 -6.86 5.08 1.13
C LEU A 267 -6.69 6.25 0.17
N SER A 268 -5.50 6.36 -0.40
CA SER A 268 -5.21 7.35 -1.45
C SER A 268 -6.08 7.14 -2.71
N PRO A 269 -6.27 8.17 -3.55
CA PRO A 269 -7.01 8.04 -4.81
C PRO A 269 -6.40 6.98 -5.73
N ILE A 270 -5.09 6.76 -5.62
CA ILE A 270 -4.35 5.77 -6.43
C ILE A 270 -4.86 4.35 -6.18
N ILE A 271 -5.08 4.00 -4.93
CA ILE A 271 -5.61 2.68 -4.57
C ILE A 271 -7.13 2.68 -4.62
N GLY A 272 -7.78 3.77 -4.20
CA GLY A 272 -9.23 3.95 -4.23
C GLY A 272 -9.85 3.80 -5.62
N ALA A 273 -9.15 4.23 -6.68
CA ALA A 273 -9.58 4.04 -8.07
C ALA A 273 -9.80 2.57 -8.44
N HIS A 274 -9.08 1.66 -7.82
CA HIS A 274 -9.13 0.23 -8.08
C HIS A 274 -10.00 -0.54 -7.08
N THR A 275 -10.14 -0.08 -5.85
CA THR A 275 -10.91 -0.78 -4.80
C THR A 275 -12.34 -0.27 -4.67
N GLY A 276 -12.57 0.98 -5.08
CA GLY A 276 -13.84 1.68 -4.88
C GLY A 276 -14.06 2.11 -3.43
N PRO A 277 -15.20 2.78 -3.16
CA PRO A 277 -15.57 3.23 -1.82
C PRO A 277 -15.87 2.07 -0.87
N ASP A 278 -15.85 2.35 0.43
CA ASP A 278 -16.21 1.45 1.53
C ASP A 278 -15.32 0.17 1.62
N MET A 279 -14.16 0.16 0.98
CA MET A 279 -13.14 -0.86 1.20
C MET A 279 -12.61 -0.75 2.63
N LEU A 280 -12.34 -1.88 3.26
CA LEU A 280 -11.73 -1.98 4.60
C LEU A 280 -10.66 -3.05 4.59
N SER A 281 -9.46 -2.69 5.05
CA SER A 281 -8.32 -3.61 5.15
C SER A 281 -7.79 -3.73 6.57
N LEU A 282 -7.11 -4.84 6.81
CA LEU A 282 -6.37 -5.15 8.02
C LEU A 282 -4.99 -5.66 7.60
N ILE A 283 -3.94 -4.93 7.95
CA ILE A 283 -2.58 -5.12 7.45
C ILE A 283 -1.61 -5.10 8.63
N TYR A 284 -0.71 -6.09 8.72
CA TYR A 284 0.17 -6.28 9.87
C TYR A 284 1.32 -7.24 9.56
N TYR A 285 2.33 -7.26 10.42
CA TYR A 285 3.34 -8.32 10.42
C TYR A 285 2.76 -9.62 11.02
N GLY A 286 3.06 -10.74 10.37
CA GLY A 286 2.63 -12.05 10.82
C GLY A 286 3.44 -13.18 10.19
N SER A 287 2.93 -14.40 10.23
CA SER A 287 3.53 -15.53 9.53
C SER A 287 3.65 -15.25 8.02
N LYS A 288 4.60 -15.91 7.35
CA LYS A 288 4.74 -15.74 5.89
C LYS A 288 3.45 -16.08 5.16
N ARG A 289 3.12 -15.26 4.17
CA ARG A 289 1.95 -15.49 3.30
C ARG A 289 2.00 -16.86 2.65
N VAL A 290 0.87 -17.57 2.68
CA VAL A 290 0.73 -18.95 2.18
C VAL A 290 -0.02 -19.04 0.85
N TYR A 291 -0.52 -17.91 0.31
CA TYR A 291 -1.22 -17.82 -0.96
C TYR A 291 -0.27 -17.43 -2.08
#